data_1d8bcb2587d1c44b7f0e6c9cbfda0153
#
_entry.id   1d8bcb2587d1c44b7f0e6c9cbfda0153
#
_cell.length_a   1.000
_cell.length_b   1.000
_cell.length_c   1.000
_cell.angle_alpha   90.00
_cell.angle_beta   90.00
_cell.angle_gamma   90.00
#
_symmetry.space_group_name_H-M   'P 1'
#
loop_
_entity.id
_entity.type
_entity.pdbx_description
1 polymer ?
#
loop_
_entity_poly.entity_id
_entity_poly.type
_entity_poly.pdbx_seq_one_letter_code
_entity_poly.pdbx_strand_id
1 'polypeptide(L)'
;MKTKWSIQKLIYTGMLAAVAGALMSLEFSVPMMPPFYKIDFSDVPSIIALFLLGPASAAWVEIIKIIIKLITVGTNSMYVGEFANLIGVVLFVIPMWAVYKKGGKTRRAAIASLAVSVPIRTLFACFCNAFITLPLYAAAMGLPLNQVITMVAAVNPAISDLTTFIFMATIPFNLIKLGLNCFVGYL
;
A
#
# COMPACT_ATOMS: atom_id res chain seq x y z
N MET A 1 4.80 28.63 -4.35
CA MET A 1 3.82 28.62 -5.47
C MET A 1 2.57 27.87 -5.01
N LYS A 2 1.44 28.59 -4.81
CA LYS A 2 0.14 27.96 -4.55
C LYS A 2 -0.33 27.29 -5.85
N THR A 3 -0.23 25.98 -5.94
CA THR A 3 -0.84 25.22 -7.04
C THR A 3 -2.35 25.39 -6.93
N LYS A 4 -2.93 26.29 -7.70
CA LYS A 4 -4.38 26.42 -7.79
C LYS A 4 -4.91 25.10 -8.37
N TRP A 5 -5.74 24.41 -7.62
CA TRP A 5 -6.46 23.25 -8.12
C TRP A 5 -7.46 23.73 -9.19
N SER A 6 -7.32 23.21 -10.41
CA SER A 6 -8.37 23.42 -11.42
C SER A 6 -9.55 22.50 -11.13
N ILE A 7 -10.74 22.91 -11.54
CA ILE A 7 -11.95 22.07 -11.40
C ILE A 7 -11.74 20.72 -12.08
N GLN A 8 -11.12 20.69 -13.26
CA GLN A 8 -10.79 19.46 -13.99
C GLN A 8 -9.89 18.53 -13.15
N LYS A 9 -8.84 19.08 -12.54
CA LYS A 9 -7.93 18.29 -11.70
C LYS A 9 -8.67 17.69 -10.50
N LEU A 10 -9.60 18.43 -9.89
CA LEU A 10 -10.41 17.95 -8.79
C LEU A 10 -11.33 16.80 -9.24
N ILE A 11 -12.01 16.96 -10.38
CA ILE A 11 -12.88 15.91 -10.95
C ILE A 11 -12.09 14.63 -11.23
N TYR A 12 -10.96 14.71 -11.94
CA TYR A 12 -10.15 13.52 -12.24
C TYR A 12 -9.60 12.85 -10.97
N THR A 13 -9.18 13.64 -9.98
CA THR A 13 -8.74 13.08 -8.69
C THR A 13 -9.88 12.34 -7.99
N GLY A 14 -11.09 12.89 -7.98
CA GLY A 14 -12.27 12.26 -7.41
C GLY A 14 -12.68 10.96 -8.13
N MET A 15 -12.65 10.97 -9.47
CA MET A 15 -12.95 9.77 -10.28
C MET A 15 -11.93 8.65 -10.01
N LEU A 16 -10.63 8.97 -10.01
CA LEU A 16 -9.58 8.00 -9.71
C LEU A 16 -9.67 7.48 -8.27
N ALA A 17 -10.05 8.34 -7.33
CA ALA A 17 -10.26 7.93 -5.93
C ALA A 17 -11.46 6.97 -5.78
N ALA A 18 -12.56 7.20 -6.49
CA ALA A 18 -13.70 6.31 -6.49
C ALA A 18 -13.35 4.93 -7.06
N VAL A 19 -12.63 4.89 -8.19
CA VAL A 19 -12.12 3.65 -8.78
C VAL A 19 -11.16 2.94 -7.82
N ALA A 20 -10.23 3.67 -7.20
CA ALA A 20 -9.30 3.10 -6.22
C ALA A 20 -10.04 2.50 -5.02
N GLY A 21 -11.06 3.17 -4.49
CA GLY A 21 -11.89 2.66 -3.39
C GLY A 21 -12.65 1.38 -3.77
N ALA A 22 -13.22 1.33 -4.97
CA ALA A 22 -13.86 0.13 -5.49
C ALA A 22 -12.86 -1.04 -5.63
N LEU A 23 -11.68 -0.79 -6.21
CA LEU A 23 -10.63 -1.81 -6.34
C LEU A 23 -10.08 -2.26 -4.98
N MET A 24 -10.02 -1.38 -3.98
CA MET A 24 -9.61 -1.74 -2.61
C MET A 24 -10.64 -2.63 -1.91
N SER A 25 -11.91 -2.54 -2.30
CA SER A 25 -12.98 -3.41 -1.79
C SER A 25 -12.95 -4.80 -2.44
N LEU A 26 -12.31 -4.95 -3.62
CA LEU A 26 -12.11 -6.20 -4.33
C LEU A 26 -10.74 -6.80 -3.98
N GLU A 27 -10.57 -7.19 -2.73
CA GLU A 27 -9.31 -7.73 -2.22
C GLU A 27 -9.29 -9.27 -2.24
N PHE A 28 -8.13 -9.84 -2.59
CA PHE A 28 -7.91 -11.29 -2.68
C PHE A 28 -6.92 -11.74 -1.62
N SER A 29 -7.29 -12.80 -0.87
CA SER A 29 -6.37 -13.46 0.06
C SER A 29 -5.30 -14.23 -0.69
N VAL A 30 -4.06 -14.17 -0.22
CA VAL A 30 -2.93 -14.90 -0.81
C VAL A 30 -2.77 -16.23 -0.08
N PRO A 31 -2.74 -17.37 -0.79
CA PRO A 31 -2.47 -18.68 -0.16
C PRO A 31 -1.14 -18.66 0.61
N MET A 32 -1.08 -19.37 1.72
CA MET A 32 0.08 -19.45 2.61
C MET A 32 0.56 -18.11 3.22
N MET A 33 -0.24 -17.05 3.11
CA MET A 33 0.02 -15.75 3.74
C MET A 33 -0.96 -15.52 4.91
N PRO A 34 -0.59 -14.63 5.87
CA PRO A 34 -1.51 -14.22 6.93
C PRO A 34 -2.84 -13.73 6.38
N PRO A 35 -3.97 -14.00 7.05
CA PRO A 35 -5.32 -13.66 6.57
C PRO A 35 -5.53 -12.16 6.31
N PHE A 36 -4.75 -11.31 6.97
CA PHE A 36 -4.77 -9.86 6.81
C PHE A 36 -3.91 -9.36 5.63
N TYR A 37 -3.14 -10.25 4.97
CA TYR A 37 -2.39 -9.93 3.76
C TYR A 37 -3.25 -10.23 2.53
N LYS A 38 -3.79 -9.17 1.94
CA LYS A 38 -4.65 -9.25 0.78
C LYS A 38 -4.11 -8.38 -0.36
N ILE A 39 -4.17 -8.91 -1.56
CA ILE A 39 -3.79 -8.19 -2.78
C ILE A 39 -5.03 -7.50 -3.34
N ASP A 40 -4.87 -6.27 -3.72
CA ASP A 40 -5.81 -5.47 -4.49
C ASP A 40 -5.05 -4.59 -5.50
N PHE A 41 -5.77 -3.99 -6.44
CA PHE A 41 -5.21 -3.10 -7.46
C PHE A 41 -5.51 -1.62 -7.20
N SER A 42 -5.80 -1.27 -5.96
CA SER A 42 -6.19 0.09 -5.57
C SER A 42 -5.09 1.13 -5.66
N ASP A 43 -3.82 0.71 -5.71
CA ASP A 43 -2.69 1.62 -5.90
C ASP A 43 -2.53 2.05 -7.38
N VAL A 44 -3.12 1.32 -8.34
CA VAL A 44 -3.06 1.63 -9.78
C VAL A 44 -3.61 3.03 -10.10
N PRO A 45 -4.83 3.41 -9.68
CA PRO A 45 -5.33 4.76 -9.91
C PRO A 45 -4.46 5.85 -9.25
N SER A 46 -3.81 5.56 -8.13
CA SER A 46 -2.91 6.50 -7.46
C SER A 46 -1.64 6.73 -8.27
N ILE A 47 -1.08 5.67 -8.86
CA ILE A 47 0.08 5.74 -9.75
C ILE A 47 -0.26 6.58 -10.99
N ILE A 48 -1.42 6.34 -11.60
CA ILE A 48 -1.92 7.12 -12.74
C ILE A 48 -2.09 8.59 -12.34
N ALA A 49 -2.72 8.85 -11.17
CA ALA A 49 -2.88 10.20 -10.65
C ALA A 49 -1.53 10.90 -10.43
N LEU A 50 -0.51 10.19 -9.96
CA LEU A 50 0.82 10.74 -9.75
C LEU A 50 1.44 11.22 -11.07
N PHE A 51 1.41 10.40 -12.10
CA PHE A 51 2.05 10.73 -13.38
C PHE A 51 1.29 11.80 -14.16
N LEU A 52 -0.05 11.79 -14.12
CA LEU A 52 -0.89 12.73 -14.88
C LEU A 52 -1.17 14.03 -14.12
N LEU A 53 -1.49 13.95 -12.84
CA LEU A 53 -2.00 15.06 -12.04
C LEU A 53 -1.01 15.56 -10.98
N GLY A 54 -0.01 14.73 -10.66
CA GLY A 54 1.04 15.03 -9.69
C GLY A 54 0.79 14.49 -8.28
N PRO A 55 1.77 14.67 -7.36
CA PRO A 55 1.83 13.95 -6.09
C PRO A 55 0.69 14.28 -5.14
N ALA A 56 0.18 15.51 -5.15
CA ALA A 56 -0.94 15.89 -4.30
C ALA A 56 -2.23 15.14 -4.68
N SER A 57 -2.50 14.95 -5.98
CA SER A 57 -3.64 14.17 -6.45
C SER A 57 -3.50 12.70 -6.09
N ALA A 58 -2.31 12.11 -6.27
CA ALA A 58 -2.03 10.75 -5.87
C ALA A 58 -2.25 10.53 -4.36
N ALA A 59 -1.78 11.45 -3.51
CA ALA A 59 -1.99 11.38 -2.07
C ALA A 59 -3.48 11.44 -1.70
N TRP A 60 -4.25 12.32 -2.34
CA TRP A 60 -5.70 12.38 -2.12
C TRP A 60 -6.42 11.13 -2.58
N VAL A 61 -6.05 10.54 -3.72
CA VAL A 61 -6.60 9.25 -4.18
C VAL A 61 -6.38 8.17 -3.12
N GLU A 62 -5.17 8.09 -2.55
CA GLU A 62 -4.81 7.14 -1.50
C GLU A 62 -5.63 7.34 -0.20
N ILE A 63 -5.82 8.59 0.23
CA ILE A 63 -6.58 8.90 1.43
C ILE A 63 -8.07 8.56 1.22
N ILE A 64 -8.64 9.01 0.10
CA ILE A 64 -10.07 8.83 -0.18
C ILE A 64 -10.42 7.35 -0.38
N LYS A 65 -9.55 6.54 -1.04
CA LYS A 65 -9.81 5.10 -1.19
C LYS A 65 -9.94 4.38 0.15
N ILE A 66 -9.11 4.74 1.13
CA ILE A 66 -9.18 4.17 2.48
C ILE A 66 -10.52 4.52 3.14
N ILE A 67 -10.95 5.78 3.02
CA ILE A 67 -12.23 6.23 3.55
C ILE A 67 -13.38 5.47 2.89
N ILE A 68 -13.36 5.33 1.56
CA ILE A 68 -14.40 4.58 0.82
C ILE A 68 -14.44 3.13 1.32
N LYS A 69 -13.29 2.45 1.41
CA LYS A 69 -13.24 1.07 1.92
C LYS A 69 -13.83 0.96 3.32
N LEU A 70 -13.45 1.85 4.22
CA LEU A 70 -13.96 1.85 5.60
C LEU A 70 -15.49 2.01 5.67
N ILE A 71 -16.07 2.83 4.78
CA ILE A 71 -17.53 3.05 4.73
C ILE A 71 -18.24 1.86 4.08
N THR A 72 -17.67 1.25 3.03
CA THR A 72 -18.36 0.23 2.22
C THR A 72 -18.19 -1.19 2.76
N VAL A 73 -17.01 -1.56 3.20
CA VAL A 73 -16.64 -2.93 3.62
C VAL A 73 -16.29 -2.99 5.11
N GLY A 74 -15.88 -1.87 5.69
CA GLY A 74 -15.36 -1.83 7.05
C GLY A 74 -13.88 -2.24 7.12
N THR A 75 -13.46 -2.66 8.30
CA THR A 75 -12.08 -3.10 8.54
C THR A 75 -12.00 -4.61 8.82
N ASN A 76 -11.00 -5.26 8.22
CA ASN A 76 -10.64 -6.66 8.49
C ASN A 76 -9.38 -6.78 9.37
N SER A 77 -8.79 -5.65 9.75
CA SER A 77 -7.52 -5.57 10.47
C SER A 77 -7.60 -4.73 11.74
N MET A 78 -8.82 -4.53 12.27
CA MET A 78 -9.06 -3.66 13.43
C MET A 78 -8.45 -2.26 13.26
N TYR A 79 -8.55 -1.68 12.05
CA TYR A 79 -7.99 -0.41 11.61
C TYR A 79 -6.46 -0.33 11.52
N VAL A 80 -5.73 -1.36 11.94
CA VAL A 80 -4.26 -1.37 11.92
C VAL A 80 -3.70 -1.35 10.50
N GLY A 81 -4.31 -2.14 9.60
CA GLY A 81 -3.91 -2.19 8.19
C GLY A 81 -4.18 -0.89 7.45
N GLU A 82 -5.33 -0.25 7.70
CA GLU A 82 -5.69 1.04 7.11
C GLU A 82 -4.75 2.16 7.59
N PHE A 83 -4.39 2.15 8.87
CA PHE A 83 -3.42 3.08 9.44
C PHE A 83 -2.03 2.90 8.83
N ALA A 84 -1.56 1.65 8.69
CA ALA A 84 -0.29 1.34 8.03
C ALA A 84 -0.29 1.77 6.55
N ASN A 85 -1.40 1.59 5.83
CA ASN A 85 -1.56 2.07 4.46
C ASN A 85 -1.48 3.60 4.39
N LEU A 86 -2.13 4.32 5.31
CA LEU A 86 -2.10 5.79 5.35
C LEU A 86 -0.68 6.33 5.52
N ILE A 87 0.11 5.74 6.44
CA ILE A 87 1.52 6.13 6.60
C ILE A 87 2.33 5.76 5.35
N GLY A 88 2.05 4.59 4.76
CA GLY A 88 2.71 4.09 3.56
C GLY A 88 2.55 5.00 2.33
N VAL A 89 1.46 5.80 2.25
CA VAL A 89 1.19 6.75 1.16
C VAL A 89 2.37 7.70 0.93
N VAL A 90 2.86 8.31 2.00
CA VAL A 90 3.94 9.32 1.93
C VAL A 90 5.21 8.71 1.36
N LEU A 91 5.55 7.50 1.83
CA LEU A 91 6.76 6.77 1.43
C LEU A 91 6.66 6.09 0.05
N PHE A 92 5.49 6.05 -0.52
CA PHE A 92 5.28 5.60 -1.90
C PHE A 92 5.27 6.77 -2.88
N VAL A 93 4.46 7.79 -2.59
CA VAL A 93 4.23 8.94 -3.47
C VAL A 93 5.46 9.86 -3.57
N ILE A 94 6.12 10.16 -2.44
CA ILE A 94 7.23 11.12 -2.43
C ILE A 94 8.44 10.62 -3.22
N PRO A 95 9.02 9.42 -2.97
CA PRO A 95 10.17 8.95 -3.74
C PRO A 95 9.83 8.75 -5.20
N MET A 96 8.63 8.23 -5.52
CA MET A 96 8.18 8.06 -6.90
C MET A 96 8.15 9.40 -7.65
N TRP A 97 7.56 10.42 -7.04
CA TRP A 97 7.53 11.76 -7.63
C TRP A 97 8.91 12.39 -7.76
N ALA A 98 9.76 12.25 -6.74
CA ALA A 98 11.10 12.82 -6.74
C ALA A 98 11.96 12.28 -7.90
N VAL A 99 11.96 10.95 -8.08
CA VAL A 99 12.70 10.29 -9.18
C VAL A 99 12.10 10.67 -10.53
N TYR A 100 10.76 10.63 -10.67
CA TYR A 100 10.07 10.97 -11.90
C TYR A 100 10.33 12.42 -12.34
N LYS A 101 10.27 13.36 -11.39
CA LYS A 101 10.54 14.78 -11.64
C LYS A 101 12.00 15.03 -12.02
N LYS A 102 12.97 14.43 -11.30
CA LYS A 102 14.40 14.55 -11.58
C LYS A 102 14.77 13.96 -12.94
N GLY A 103 14.12 12.89 -13.36
CA GLY A 103 14.32 12.25 -14.66
C GLY A 103 13.60 12.91 -15.84
N GLY A 104 13.14 14.16 -15.67
CA GLY A 104 12.51 14.96 -16.73
C GLY A 104 11.14 14.45 -17.18
N LYS A 105 10.44 13.67 -16.35
CA LYS A 105 9.10 13.13 -16.62
C LYS A 105 9.03 12.25 -17.88
N THR A 106 10.13 11.57 -18.20
CA THR A 106 10.22 10.64 -19.32
C THR A 106 9.68 9.25 -18.96
N ARG A 107 9.41 8.41 -19.95
CA ARG A 107 9.02 6.99 -19.73
C ARG A 107 10.08 6.23 -18.92
N ARG A 108 11.37 6.47 -19.21
CA ARG A 108 12.48 5.87 -18.43
C ARG A 108 12.46 6.32 -16.97
N ALA A 109 12.18 7.58 -16.73
CA ALA A 109 12.04 8.13 -15.37
C ALA A 109 10.81 7.56 -14.64
N ALA A 110 9.72 7.27 -15.35
CA ALA A 110 8.55 6.61 -14.77
C ALA A 110 8.91 5.20 -14.30
N ILE A 111 9.53 4.37 -15.14
CA ILE A 111 9.97 3.03 -14.77
C ILE A 111 10.96 3.08 -13.59
N ALA A 112 11.97 3.95 -13.65
CA ALA A 112 12.94 4.12 -12.57
C ALA A 112 12.26 4.55 -11.25
N SER A 113 11.26 5.42 -11.32
CA SER A 113 10.52 5.87 -10.14
C SER A 113 9.74 4.75 -9.47
N LEU A 114 9.10 3.87 -10.25
CA LEU A 114 8.42 2.68 -9.76
C LEU A 114 9.41 1.69 -9.14
N ALA A 115 10.51 1.40 -9.85
CA ALA A 115 11.54 0.49 -9.38
C ALA A 115 12.22 0.93 -8.07
N VAL A 116 12.37 2.23 -7.83
CA VAL A 116 12.93 2.78 -6.59
C VAL A 116 11.89 2.78 -5.47
N SER A 117 10.63 3.07 -5.77
CA SER A 117 9.59 3.22 -4.75
C SER A 117 9.15 1.89 -4.15
N VAL A 118 9.18 0.80 -4.91
CA VAL A 118 8.80 -0.53 -4.42
C VAL A 118 9.71 -1.01 -3.28
N PRO A 119 11.05 -1.03 -3.41
CA PRO A 119 11.92 -1.40 -2.29
C PRO A 119 11.79 -0.47 -1.09
N ILE A 120 11.69 0.84 -1.29
CA ILE A 120 11.55 1.81 -0.19
C ILE A 120 10.29 1.51 0.62
N ARG A 121 9.14 1.34 -0.06
CA ARG A 121 7.88 1.02 0.62
C ARG A 121 7.92 -0.36 1.26
N THR A 122 8.56 -1.36 0.64
CA THR A 122 8.73 -2.70 1.22
C THR A 122 9.58 -2.67 2.49
N LEU A 123 10.70 -1.96 2.51
CA LEU A 123 11.53 -1.80 3.71
C LEU A 123 10.75 -1.12 4.85
N PHE A 124 10.00 -0.08 4.51
CA PHE A 124 9.15 0.57 5.50
C PHE A 124 8.02 -0.36 6.00
N ALA A 125 7.43 -1.16 5.12
CA ALA A 125 6.44 -2.16 5.53
C ALA A 125 7.03 -3.19 6.49
N CYS A 126 8.29 -3.60 6.30
CA CYS A 126 9.00 -4.47 7.24
C CYS A 126 9.15 -3.82 8.61
N PHE A 127 9.59 -2.55 8.63
CA PHE A 127 9.68 -1.78 9.87
C PHE A 127 8.31 -1.62 10.55
N CYS A 128 7.29 -1.21 9.80
CA CYS A 128 5.93 -1.07 10.35
C CYS A 128 5.38 -2.40 10.87
N ASN A 129 5.56 -3.49 10.15
CA ASN A 129 5.09 -4.80 10.61
C ASN A 129 5.79 -5.24 11.89
N ALA A 130 7.10 -5.06 11.98
CA ALA A 130 7.87 -5.46 13.15
C ALA A 130 7.51 -4.66 14.41
N PHE A 131 7.37 -3.33 14.29
CA PHE A 131 7.31 -2.45 15.45
C PHE A 131 5.94 -1.80 15.69
N ILE A 132 5.06 -1.78 14.70
CA ILE A 132 3.78 -1.09 14.78
C ILE A 132 2.61 -2.06 14.51
N THR A 133 2.55 -2.64 13.30
CA THR A 133 1.37 -3.35 12.83
C THR A 133 1.12 -4.64 13.62
N LEU A 134 2.13 -5.51 13.75
CA LEU A 134 1.98 -6.77 14.48
C LEU A 134 1.75 -6.55 15.99
N PRO A 135 2.50 -5.66 16.69
CA PRO A 135 2.21 -5.35 18.08
C PRO A 135 0.82 -4.77 18.30
N LEU A 136 0.37 -3.84 17.45
CA LEU A 136 -0.98 -3.28 17.52
C LEU A 136 -2.06 -4.33 17.24
N TYR A 137 -1.81 -5.22 16.26
CA TYR A 137 -2.73 -6.30 15.95
C TYR A 137 -2.85 -7.29 17.10
N ALA A 138 -1.73 -7.65 17.73
CA ALA A 138 -1.69 -8.49 18.92
C ALA A 138 -2.45 -7.84 20.09
N ALA A 139 -2.21 -6.55 20.34
CA ALA A 139 -2.91 -5.78 21.36
C ALA A 139 -4.42 -5.69 21.10
N ALA A 140 -4.83 -5.45 19.84
CA ALA A 140 -6.24 -5.39 19.45
C ALA A 140 -6.96 -6.73 19.59
N MET A 141 -6.25 -7.85 19.42
CA MET A 141 -6.77 -9.20 19.66
C MET A 141 -6.72 -9.62 21.13
N GLY A 142 -6.08 -8.86 22.01
CA GLY A 142 -5.84 -9.25 23.41
C GLY A 142 -4.88 -10.43 23.56
N LEU A 143 -3.99 -10.66 22.58
CA LEU A 143 -3.07 -11.79 22.53
C LEU A 143 -1.61 -11.32 22.62
N PRO A 144 -0.71 -12.12 23.21
CA PRO A 144 0.72 -11.85 23.11
C PRO A 144 1.21 -12.05 21.67
N LEU A 145 2.22 -11.29 21.26
CA LEU A 145 2.76 -11.30 19.90
C LEU A 145 3.16 -12.70 19.41
N ASN A 146 3.75 -13.50 20.30
CA ASN A 146 4.15 -14.87 19.97
C ASN A 146 2.97 -15.75 19.55
N GLN A 147 1.79 -15.56 20.15
CA GLN A 147 0.59 -16.32 19.76
C GLN A 147 0.10 -15.89 18.37
N VAL A 148 0.15 -14.61 18.04
CA VAL A 148 -0.17 -14.14 16.69
C VAL A 148 0.78 -14.74 15.65
N ILE A 149 2.07 -14.82 15.94
CA ILE A 149 3.06 -15.48 15.06
C ILE A 149 2.75 -16.99 14.93
N THR A 150 2.40 -17.66 16.02
CA THR A 150 2.02 -19.09 15.99
C THR A 150 0.76 -19.34 15.14
N MET A 151 -0.23 -18.44 15.18
CA MET A 151 -1.41 -18.54 14.32
C MET A 151 -1.04 -18.43 12.84
N VAL A 152 -0.06 -17.58 12.51
CA VAL A 152 0.46 -17.47 11.13
C VAL A 152 1.29 -18.69 10.75
N ALA A 153 2.08 -19.24 11.66
CA ALA A 153 2.84 -20.47 11.48
C ALA A 153 1.95 -21.67 11.12
N ALA A 154 0.71 -21.71 11.63
CA ALA A 154 -0.27 -22.75 11.27
C ALA A 154 -0.67 -22.70 9.77
N VAL A 155 -0.57 -21.52 9.13
CA VAL A 155 -0.85 -21.33 7.70
C VAL A 155 0.42 -21.50 6.86
N ASN A 156 1.56 -21.08 7.40
CA ASN A 156 2.86 -21.19 6.73
C ASN A 156 3.92 -21.70 7.72
N PRO A 157 4.26 -23.01 7.69
CA PRO A 157 5.22 -23.61 8.61
C PRO A 157 6.66 -23.06 8.52
N ALA A 158 7.01 -22.30 7.46
CA ALA A 158 8.30 -21.64 7.35
C ALA A 158 8.45 -20.41 8.27
N ILE A 159 7.35 -20.01 8.94
CA ILE A 159 7.31 -18.86 9.85
C ILE A 159 7.35 -19.42 11.29
N SER A 160 8.45 -19.18 11.98
CA SER A 160 8.63 -19.60 13.39
C SER A 160 8.72 -18.41 14.36
N ASP A 161 9.16 -17.25 13.88
CA ASP A 161 9.41 -16.05 14.68
C ASP A 161 9.16 -14.78 13.86
N LEU A 162 9.37 -13.61 14.48
CA LEU A 162 9.18 -12.31 13.84
C LEU A 162 10.12 -12.13 12.64
N THR A 163 11.34 -12.64 12.71
CA THR A 163 12.33 -12.51 11.62
C THR A 163 11.88 -13.29 10.40
N THR A 164 11.53 -14.56 10.59
CA THR A 164 11.00 -15.42 9.51
C THR A 164 9.68 -14.90 8.97
N PHE A 165 8.81 -14.31 9.82
CA PHE A 165 7.60 -13.61 9.37
C PHE A 165 7.94 -12.47 8.39
N ILE A 166 8.92 -11.63 8.72
CA ILE A 166 9.32 -10.52 7.84
C ILE A 166 9.87 -11.04 6.51
N PHE A 167 10.75 -12.01 6.54
CA PHE A 167 11.39 -12.54 5.33
C PHE A 167 10.46 -13.40 4.47
N MET A 168 9.61 -14.23 5.08
CA MET A 168 8.78 -15.20 4.36
C MET A 168 7.37 -14.70 4.03
N ALA A 169 6.88 -13.69 4.75
CA ALA A 169 5.57 -13.12 4.49
C ALA A 169 5.63 -11.65 4.06
N THR A 170 6.22 -10.76 4.87
CA THR A 170 6.13 -9.31 4.62
C THR A 170 6.84 -8.89 3.35
N ILE A 171 8.08 -9.31 3.14
CA ILE A 171 8.87 -8.93 1.95
C ILE A 171 8.23 -9.48 0.67
N PRO A 172 7.98 -10.80 0.53
CA PRO A 172 7.40 -11.33 -0.70
C PRO A 172 6.03 -10.72 -1.00
N PHE A 173 5.18 -10.58 0.01
CA PHE A 173 3.86 -9.97 -0.16
C PHE A 173 3.94 -8.55 -0.71
N ASN A 174 4.76 -7.68 -0.11
CA ASN A 174 4.88 -6.30 -0.57
C ASN A 174 5.52 -6.19 -1.95
N LEU A 175 6.54 -6.99 -2.25
CA LEU A 175 7.15 -7.00 -3.58
C LEU A 175 6.14 -7.44 -4.66
N ILE A 176 5.35 -8.48 -4.40
CA ILE A 176 4.33 -8.95 -5.34
C ILE A 176 3.22 -7.90 -5.48
N LYS A 177 2.62 -7.44 -4.39
CA LYS A 177 1.51 -6.48 -4.41
C LYS A 177 1.92 -5.18 -5.10
N LEU A 178 3.01 -4.56 -4.65
CA LEU A 178 3.48 -3.30 -5.21
C LEU A 178 3.99 -3.47 -6.64
N GLY A 179 4.69 -4.57 -6.93
CA GLY A 179 5.17 -4.90 -8.28
C GLY A 179 4.02 -5.04 -9.27
N LEU A 180 2.98 -5.78 -8.93
CA LEU A 180 1.78 -5.94 -9.76
C LEU A 180 1.06 -4.60 -9.98
N ASN A 181 0.86 -3.82 -8.93
CA ASN A 181 0.24 -2.50 -9.05
C ASN A 181 1.08 -1.54 -9.90
N CYS A 182 2.40 -1.53 -9.72
CA CYS A 182 3.30 -0.73 -10.54
C CYS A 182 3.30 -1.16 -12.01
N PHE A 183 3.29 -2.46 -12.27
CA PHE A 183 3.23 -3.00 -13.63
C PHE A 183 1.94 -2.57 -14.33
N VAL A 184 0.78 -2.81 -13.71
CA VAL A 184 -0.52 -2.43 -14.27
C VAL A 184 -0.67 -0.91 -14.39
N GLY A 185 -0.20 -0.15 -13.41
CA GLY A 185 -0.28 1.32 -13.41
C GLY A 185 0.66 1.99 -14.41
N TYR A 186 1.65 1.25 -14.96
CA TYR A 186 2.53 1.73 -16.02
C TYR A 186 1.97 1.47 -17.42
N LEU A 187 1.22 0.38 -17.66
CA LEU A 187 0.59 0.04 -18.95
C LEU A 187 -0.42 1.09 -19.39
#